data_e954de302d43e4398eb1af246e12e187
#
_entry.id   e954de302d43e4398eb1af246e12e187
#
_cell.length_a   1.000
_cell.length_b   1.000
_cell.length_c   1.000
_cell.angle_alpha   90.00
_cell.angle_beta   90.00
_cell.angle_gamma   90.00
#
_symmetry.space_group_name_H-M   'P 1'
#
loop_
_entity.id
_entity.type
_entity.pdbx_description
1 polymer ?
#
loop_
_entity_poly.entity_id
_entity_poly.type
_entity_poly.pdbx_seq_one_letter_code
_entity_poly.pdbx_strand_id
1 'polypeptide(L)'
;MRLQNKVIATLIAEGVEDLEYYVPLMRLQEEGAQVLTAGLDMKPVHGKNGLVITPDATIEALKADELFALILPGGWAPDKLRRYDAVKNLVKEMDAAGKVIGIICHGGSIAISAGIVRQGERVTGSTGIKDDLVNAGGVWTDEPAFREGNHVWARVVADIPAFCRELVEALAE
;
A
#
# COMPACT_ATOMS: atom_id res chain seq x y z
N MET A 1 19.98 9.75 -4.89
CA MET A 1 18.97 9.18 -3.96
C MET A 1 17.95 10.25 -3.67
N ARG A 2 16.73 10.05 -4.14
CA ARG A 2 15.64 11.06 -4.12
C ARG A 2 14.84 11.05 -2.82
N LEU A 3 14.97 9.97 -2.02
CA LEU A 3 14.13 9.72 -0.85
C LEU A 3 14.91 9.62 0.47
N GLN A 4 16.09 10.27 0.54
CA GLN A 4 16.89 10.26 1.76
C GLN A 4 16.11 10.81 2.97
N ASN A 5 16.27 10.13 4.11
CA ASN A 5 15.62 10.47 5.39
C ASN A 5 14.08 10.37 5.39
N LYS A 6 13.48 9.79 4.35
CA LYS A 6 12.04 9.53 4.31
C LYS A 6 11.75 8.15 4.90
N VAL A 7 10.86 8.09 5.88
CA VAL A 7 10.41 6.85 6.51
C VAL A 7 9.10 6.42 5.87
N ILE A 8 9.07 5.22 5.28
CA ILE A 8 7.91 4.67 4.58
C ILE A 8 7.55 3.36 5.26
N ALA A 9 6.27 3.12 5.52
CA ALA A 9 5.82 1.83 6.03
C ALA A 9 5.14 1.01 4.94
N THR A 10 5.38 -0.31 4.95
CA THR A 10 4.61 -1.26 4.15
C THR A 10 3.88 -2.22 5.08
N LEU A 11 2.58 -2.43 4.86
CA LEU A 11 1.74 -3.26 5.73
C LEU A 11 1.71 -4.70 5.22
N ILE A 12 1.95 -5.64 6.14
CA ILE A 12 1.94 -7.06 5.82
C ILE A 12 1.04 -7.86 6.77
N ALA A 13 0.53 -8.96 6.27
CA ALA A 13 -0.06 -10.05 7.03
C ALA A 13 0.18 -11.36 6.28
N GLU A 14 -0.21 -12.48 6.88
CA GLU A 14 -0.11 -13.80 6.24
C GLU A 14 -0.77 -13.80 4.86
N GLY A 15 -0.04 -14.28 3.85
CA GLY A 15 -0.50 -14.34 2.47
C GLY A 15 -0.32 -13.04 1.66
N VAL A 16 0.52 -12.10 2.13
CA VAL A 16 0.88 -10.93 1.32
C VAL A 16 1.52 -11.39 0.00
N GLU A 17 1.26 -10.66 -1.08
CA GLU A 17 1.90 -10.98 -2.36
C GLU A 17 3.38 -10.61 -2.31
N ASP A 18 4.25 -11.59 -2.50
CA ASP A 18 5.70 -11.49 -2.25
C ASP A 18 6.36 -10.39 -3.08
N LEU A 19 6.06 -10.32 -4.37
CA LEU A 19 6.68 -9.33 -5.27
C LEU A 19 6.11 -7.93 -5.06
N GLU A 20 4.83 -7.81 -4.74
CA GLU A 20 4.20 -6.52 -4.43
C GLU A 20 4.72 -5.92 -3.11
N TYR A 21 5.25 -6.76 -2.24
CA TYR A 21 5.97 -6.35 -1.04
C TYR A 21 7.44 -6.03 -1.32
N TYR A 22 8.21 -7.01 -1.84
CA TYR A 22 9.68 -6.90 -1.93
C TYR A 22 10.15 -5.90 -2.99
N VAL A 23 9.54 -5.87 -4.16
CA VAL A 23 10.06 -5.04 -5.25
C VAL A 23 9.89 -3.55 -4.96
N PRO A 24 8.72 -3.06 -4.53
CA PRO A 24 8.58 -1.67 -4.10
C PRO A 24 9.48 -1.31 -2.92
N LEU A 25 9.62 -2.21 -1.92
CA LEU A 25 10.50 -2.01 -0.78
C LEU A 25 11.93 -1.77 -1.24
N MET A 26 12.49 -2.66 -2.07
CA MET A 26 13.86 -2.56 -2.56
C MET A 26 14.05 -1.32 -3.44
N ARG A 27 13.07 -0.99 -4.27
CA ARG A 27 13.11 0.19 -5.13
C ARG A 27 13.15 1.49 -4.31
N LEU A 28 12.36 1.57 -3.26
CA LEU A 28 12.34 2.71 -2.36
C LEU A 28 13.63 2.82 -1.54
N GLN A 29 14.18 1.69 -1.09
CA GLN A 29 15.51 1.64 -0.43
C GLN A 29 16.63 2.09 -1.37
N GLU A 30 16.62 1.71 -2.65
CA GLU A 30 17.56 2.19 -3.67
C GLU A 30 17.54 3.71 -3.79
N GLU A 31 16.38 4.34 -3.64
CA GLU A 31 16.25 5.80 -3.60
C GLU A 31 16.62 6.44 -2.25
N GLY A 32 17.00 5.65 -1.28
CA GLY A 32 17.50 6.11 0.03
C GLY A 32 16.46 6.20 1.14
N ALA A 33 15.24 5.70 0.92
CA ALA A 33 14.21 5.66 1.96
C ALA A 33 14.55 4.59 3.02
N GLN A 34 14.15 4.85 4.26
CA GLN A 34 14.00 3.82 5.28
C GLN A 34 12.61 3.20 5.12
N VAL A 35 12.54 1.92 4.79
CA VAL A 35 11.26 1.21 4.65
C VAL A 35 11.06 0.29 5.84
N LEU A 36 10.00 0.54 6.61
CA LEU A 36 9.57 -0.28 7.74
C LEU A 36 8.52 -1.30 7.29
N THR A 37 8.73 -2.54 7.62
CA THR A 37 7.75 -3.62 7.43
C THR A 37 6.89 -3.73 8.68
N ALA A 38 5.59 -3.49 8.57
CA ALA A 38 4.69 -3.50 9.71
C ALA A 38 3.64 -4.61 9.63
N GLY A 39 3.57 -5.43 10.65
CA GLY A 39 2.63 -6.54 10.79
C GLY A 39 1.57 -6.31 11.85
N LEU A 40 0.60 -7.22 11.93
CA LEU A 40 -0.40 -7.23 13.01
C LEU A 40 0.22 -7.55 14.37
N ASP A 41 1.26 -8.36 14.35
CA ASP A 41 2.14 -8.66 15.49
C ASP A 41 3.58 -8.78 14.99
N MET A 42 4.51 -9.17 15.86
CA MET A 42 5.94 -9.30 15.52
C MET A 42 6.33 -10.70 15.02
N LYS A 43 5.36 -11.58 14.78
CA LYS A 43 5.64 -12.92 14.26
C LYS A 43 5.94 -12.88 12.77
N PRO A 44 6.87 -13.70 12.28
CA PRO A 44 7.07 -13.87 10.85
C PRO A 44 5.78 -14.30 10.16
N VAL A 45 5.53 -13.75 8.97
CA VAL A 45 4.45 -14.15 8.10
C VAL A 45 5.00 -14.80 6.83
N HIS A 46 4.18 -15.63 6.19
CA HIS A 46 4.51 -16.21 4.89
C HIS A 46 3.80 -15.42 3.80
N GLY A 47 4.56 -15.01 2.81
CA GLY A 47 4.01 -14.49 1.57
C GLY A 47 3.19 -15.57 0.84
N LYS A 48 2.32 -15.12 -0.04
CA LYS A 48 1.48 -16.00 -0.88
C LYS A 48 2.28 -17.06 -1.65
N ASN A 49 3.50 -16.72 -2.04
CA ASN A 49 4.42 -17.59 -2.79
C ASN A 49 5.54 -18.17 -1.91
N GLY A 50 5.46 -18.03 -0.59
CA GLY A 50 6.27 -18.74 0.39
C GLY A 50 7.48 -18.01 0.95
N LEU A 51 7.73 -16.75 0.61
CA LEU A 51 8.78 -15.97 1.27
C LEU A 51 8.41 -15.71 2.73
N VAL A 52 9.39 -15.85 3.63
CA VAL A 52 9.21 -15.55 5.05
C VAL A 52 9.61 -14.10 5.31
N ILE A 53 8.69 -13.32 5.89
CA ILE A 53 8.86 -11.90 6.15
C ILE A 53 8.70 -11.65 7.64
N THR A 54 9.71 -11.06 8.26
CA THR A 54 9.67 -10.66 9.68
C THR A 54 9.35 -9.18 9.78
N PRO A 55 8.30 -8.79 10.53
CA PRO A 55 8.00 -7.37 10.75
C PRO A 55 9.09 -6.65 11.56
N ASP A 56 9.32 -5.38 11.22
CA ASP A 56 10.17 -4.46 12.01
C ASP A 56 9.38 -3.81 13.15
N ALA A 57 8.06 -3.67 12.97
CA ALA A 57 7.15 -3.04 13.92
C ALA A 57 5.75 -3.64 13.83
N THR A 58 4.94 -3.42 14.85
CA THR A 58 3.49 -3.65 14.75
C THR A 58 2.80 -2.43 14.12
N ILE A 59 1.72 -2.66 13.38
CA ILE A 59 0.92 -1.58 12.78
C ILE A 59 0.37 -0.64 13.88
N GLU A 60 -0.02 -1.20 15.02
CA GLU A 60 -0.53 -0.43 16.18
C GLU A 60 0.51 0.55 16.75
N ALA A 61 1.81 0.24 16.61
CA ALA A 61 2.89 1.10 17.08
C ALA A 61 3.23 2.24 16.11
N LEU A 62 2.78 2.18 14.86
CA LEU A 62 3.04 3.21 13.87
C LEU A 62 2.21 4.46 14.13
N LYS A 63 2.83 5.62 13.90
CA LYS A 63 2.17 6.93 13.96
C LYS A 63 2.24 7.60 12.59
N ALA A 64 1.11 8.10 12.13
CA ALA A 64 1.00 8.73 10.82
C ALA A 64 1.92 9.95 10.67
N ASP A 65 2.16 10.73 11.73
CA ASP A 65 3.02 11.90 11.72
C ASP A 65 4.52 11.56 11.55
N GLU A 66 4.94 10.38 11.99
CA GLU A 66 6.31 9.87 11.86
C GLU A 66 6.59 9.24 10.48
N LEU A 67 5.55 8.96 9.68
CA LEU A 67 5.67 8.33 8.37
C LEU A 67 5.59 9.36 7.25
N PHE A 68 6.38 9.14 6.20
CA PHE A 68 6.30 9.92 4.96
C PHE A 68 5.28 9.37 3.97
N ALA A 69 5.18 8.04 3.89
CA ALA A 69 4.24 7.35 3.00
C ALA A 69 3.85 5.97 3.55
N LEU A 70 2.82 5.38 2.96
CA LEU A 70 2.31 4.06 3.29
C LEU A 70 2.15 3.23 2.02
N ILE A 71 2.54 1.94 2.06
CA ILE A 71 2.36 1.01 0.95
C ILE A 71 1.42 -0.13 1.38
N LEU A 72 0.45 -0.41 0.55
CA LEU A 72 -0.57 -1.44 0.73
C LEU A 72 -0.44 -2.51 -0.36
N PRO A 73 0.43 -3.53 -0.18
CA PRO A 73 0.53 -4.67 -1.08
C PRO A 73 -0.75 -5.51 -1.09
N GLY A 74 -0.90 -6.33 -2.11
CA GLY A 74 -2.03 -7.24 -2.28
C GLY A 74 -1.78 -8.66 -1.74
N GLY A 75 -2.17 -9.65 -2.53
CA GLY A 75 -2.28 -11.04 -2.09
C GLY A 75 -3.55 -11.27 -1.27
N TRP A 76 -3.47 -12.11 -0.25
CA TRP A 76 -4.56 -12.39 0.70
C TRP A 76 -4.50 -11.53 1.96
N ALA A 77 -3.37 -10.87 2.20
CA ALA A 77 -3.16 -10.03 3.38
C ALA A 77 -4.20 -8.90 3.54
N PRO A 78 -4.63 -8.19 2.47
CA PRO A 78 -5.63 -7.13 2.59
C PRO A 78 -6.95 -7.58 3.20
N ASP A 79 -7.40 -8.80 2.92
CA ASP A 79 -8.61 -9.34 3.53
C ASP A 79 -8.51 -9.48 5.05
N LYS A 80 -7.32 -9.78 5.57
CA LYS A 80 -7.04 -9.80 7.01
C LYS A 80 -6.88 -8.40 7.57
N LEU A 81 -6.00 -7.60 6.95
CA LEU A 81 -5.64 -6.26 7.43
C LEU A 81 -6.84 -5.33 7.56
N ARG A 82 -7.76 -5.36 6.59
CA ARG A 82 -8.95 -4.50 6.56
C ARG A 82 -9.90 -4.66 7.75
N ARG A 83 -9.79 -5.77 8.50
CA ARG A 83 -10.64 -6.09 9.66
C ARG A 83 -10.22 -5.34 10.93
N TYR A 84 -9.00 -4.82 10.98
CA TYR A 84 -8.41 -4.21 12.16
C TYR A 84 -8.57 -2.70 12.16
N ASP A 85 -9.07 -2.14 13.26
CA ASP A 85 -9.25 -0.70 13.40
C ASP A 85 -7.92 0.05 13.38
N ALA A 86 -6.86 -0.51 13.94
CA ALA A 86 -5.51 0.08 13.88
C ALA A 86 -5.05 0.31 12.43
N VAL A 87 -5.31 -0.64 11.52
CA VAL A 87 -5.01 -0.51 10.09
C VAL A 87 -5.84 0.59 9.45
N LYS A 88 -7.16 0.55 9.65
CA LYS A 88 -8.08 1.54 9.06
C LYS A 88 -7.80 2.95 9.55
N ASN A 89 -7.50 3.12 10.83
CA ASN A 89 -7.19 4.41 11.43
C ASN A 89 -5.88 4.98 10.89
N LEU A 90 -4.80 4.18 10.83
CA LEU A 90 -3.52 4.60 10.24
C LEU A 90 -3.70 5.07 8.80
N VAL A 91 -4.41 4.29 7.97
CA VAL A 91 -4.67 4.64 6.57
C VAL A 91 -5.47 5.94 6.45
N LYS A 92 -6.50 6.13 7.28
CA LYS A 92 -7.27 7.39 7.33
C LYS A 92 -6.41 8.59 7.73
N GLU A 93 -5.58 8.45 8.75
CA GLU A 93 -4.70 9.52 9.22
C GLU A 93 -3.67 9.91 8.16
N MET A 94 -3.08 8.93 7.47
CA MET A 94 -2.16 9.16 6.37
C MET A 94 -2.84 9.90 5.21
N ASP A 95 -4.05 9.49 4.84
CA ASP A 95 -4.83 10.13 3.79
C ASP A 95 -5.24 11.56 4.16
N ALA A 96 -5.75 11.76 5.37
CA ALA A 96 -6.14 13.07 5.87
C ALA A 96 -4.96 14.06 5.95
N ALA A 97 -3.75 13.56 6.18
CA ALA A 97 -2.52 14.34 6.15
C ALA A 97 -1.97 14.58 4.73
N GLY A 98 -2.67 14.11 3.68
CA GLY A 98 -2.24 14.23 2.29
C GLY A 98 -0.96 13.45 1.94
N LYS A 99 -0.58 12.48 2.77
CA LYS A 99 0.61 11.66 2.55
C LYS A 99 0.38 10.62 1.48
N VAL A 100 1.42 10.29 0.73
CA VAL A 100 1.31 9.32 -0.37
C VAL A 100 0.96 7.94 0.17
N ILE A 101 -0.07 7.32 -0.43
CA ILE A 101 -0.46 5.94 -0.19
C ILE A 101 -0.36 5.17 -1.50
N GLY A 102 0.57 4.21 -1.54
CA GLY A 102 0.71 3.28 -2.66
C GLY A 102 -0.22 2.09 -2.47
N ILE A 103 -1.06 1.80 -3.46
CA ILE A 103 -2.12 0.80 -3.39
C ILE A 103 -2.03 -0.10 -4.62
N ILE A 104 -1.76 -1.38 -4.42
CA ILE A 104 -1.65 -2.32 -5.54
C ILE A 104 -2.54 -3.54 -5.33
N CYS A 105 -3.11 -4.03 -6.42
CA CYS A 105 -3.85 -5.30 -6.49
C CYS A 105 -5.04 -5.32 -5.52
N HIS A 106 -5.10 -6.28 -4.60
CA HIS A 106 -6.13 -6.36 -3.56
C HIS A 106 -5.92 -5.35 -2.41
N GLY A 107 -4.82 -4.62 -2.39
CA GLY A 107 -4.57 -3.54 -1.42
C GLY A 107 -5.69 -2.50 -1.36
N GLY A 108 -6.40 -2.29 -2.47
CA GLY A 108 -7.59 -1.43 -2.54
C GLY A 108 -8.70 -1.81 -1.56
N SER A 109 -8.78 -3.06 -1.12
CA SER A 109 -9.74 -3.49 -0.10
C SER A 109 -9.53 -2.77 1.24
N ILE A 110 -8.28 -2.48 1.58
CA ILE A 110 -7.94 -1.72 2.79
C ILE A 110 -8.40 -0.26 2.62
N ALA A 111 -8.14 0.35 1.47
CA ALA A 111 -8.57 1.71 1.15
C ALA A 111 -10.10 1.86 1.24
N ILE A 112 -10.86 0.89 0.72
CA ILE A 112 -12.33 0.84 0.84
C ILE A 112 -12.74 0.80 2.31
N SER A 113 -12.19 -0.12 3.09
CA SER A 113 -12.55 -0.28 4.50
C SER A 113 -12.14 0.90 5.38
N ALA A 114 -11.06 1.58 5.01
CA ALA A 114 -10.63 2.82 5.65
C ALA A 114 -11.49 4.03 5.21
N GLY A 115 -12.30 3.90 4.15
CA GLY A 115 -13.17 4.98 3.66
C GLY A 115 -12.40 6.11 2.99
N ILE A 116 -11.24 5.82 2.38
CA ILE A 116 -10.41 6.84 1.71
C ILE A 116 -10.64 6.92 0.19
N VAL A 117 -11.40 5.99 -0.40
CA VAL A 117 -11.80 6.08 -1.81
C VAL A 117 -12.79 7.23 -1.97
N ARG A 118 -12.43 8.24 -2.76
CA ARG A 118 -13.25 9.44 -2.95
C ARG A 118 -14.25 9.23 -4.09
N GLN A 119 -15.40 9.89 -3.97
CA GLN A 119 -16.40 9.89 -5.03
C GLN A 119 -15.81 10.47 -6.32
N GLY A 120 -15.84 9.71 -7.40
CA GLY A 120 -15.30 10.11 -8.71
C GLY A 120 -13.78 9.99 -8.86
N GLU A 121 -13.07 9.52 -7.84
CA GLU A 121 -11.65 9.26 -7.90
C GLU A 121 -11.35 8.12 -8.91
N ARG A 122 -10.35 8.31 -9.76
CA ARG A 122 -9.86 7.21 -10.60
C ARG A 122 -9.19 6.16 -9.71
N VAL A 123 -9.60 4.91 -9.89
CA VAL A 123 -9.10 3.77 -9.11
C VAL A 123 -8.78 2.61 -10.03
N THR A 124 -7.84 1.77 -9.59
CA THR A 124 -7.57 0.48 -10.22
C THR A 124 -7.11 -0.54 -9.18
N GLY A 125 -6.96 -1.78 -9.59
CA GLY A 125 -6.53 -2.87 -8.73
C GLY A 125 -6.70 -4.21 -9.41
N SER A 126 -6.69 -5.28 -8.64
CA SER A 126 -7.12 -6.59 -9.13
C SER A 126 -8.58 -6.54 -9.60
N THR A 127 -8.87 -7.18 -10.71
CA THR A 127 -10.25 -7.27 -11.22
C THR A 127 -11.22 -7.91 -10.22
N GLY A 128 -10.69 -8.71 -9.28
CA GLY A 128 -11.49 -9.32 -8.21
C GLY A 128 -12.14 -8.34 -7.25
N ILE A 129 -11.62 -7.10 -7.15
CA ILE A 129 -12.18 -6.03 -6.30
C ILE A 129 -12.72 -4.85 -7.10
N LYS A 130 -12.86 -4.99 -8.43
CA LYS A 130 -13.34 -3.92 -9.30
C LYS A 130 -14.70 -3.38 -8.86
N ASP A 131 -15.66 -4.27 -8.68
CA ASP A 131 -17.03 -3.88 -8.31
C ASP A 131 -17.07 -3.24 -6.93
N ASP A 132 -16.24 -3.71 -6.01
CA ASP A 132 -16.12 -3.13 -4.66
C ASP A 132 -15.58 -1.68 -4.71
N LEU A 133 -14.56 -1.43 -5.53
CA LEU A 133 -14.00 -0.09 -5.74
C LEU A 133 -15.02 0.86 -6.40
N VAL A 134 -15.76 0.38 -7.40
CA VAL A 134 -16.84 1.15 -8.06
C VAL A 134 -17.96 1.44 -7.06
N ASN A 135 -18.38 0.46 -6.27
CA ASN A 135 -19.41 0.62 -5.26
C ASN A 135 -18.97 1.58 -4.13
N ALA A 136 -17.67 1.69 -3.87
CA ALA A 136 -17.11 2.67 -2.93
C ALA A 136 -17.07 4.10 -3.50
N GLY A 137 -17.41 4.30 -4.78
CA GLY A 137 -17.46 5.62 -5.44
C GLY A 137 -16.34 5.87 -6.43
N GLY A 138 -15.41 4.93 -6.62
CA GLY A 138 -14.31 5.06 -7.56
C GLY A 138 -14.73 4.92 -9.03
N VAL A 139 -13.97 5.53 -9.92
CA VAL A 139 -14.09 5.37 -11.37
C VAL A 139 -13.01 4.41 -11.84
N TRP A 140 -13.42 3.21 -12.23
CA TRP A 140 -12.48 2.19 -12.67
C TRP A 140 -11.70 2.61 -13.90
N THR A 141 -10.37 2.60 -13.80
CA THR A 141 -9.43 2.97 -14.84
C THR A 141 -8.48 1.80 -15.09
N ASP A 142 -8.55 1.18 -16.26
CA ASP A 142 -7.72 0.03 -16.60
C ASP A 142 -6.35 0.46 -17.15
N GLU A 143 -5.55 1.09 -16.29
CA GLU A 143 -4.17 1.48 -16.56
C GLU A 143 -3.22 0.73 -15.61
N PRO A 144 -1.97 0.42 -16.04
CA PRO A 144 -1.01 -0.32 -15.22
C PRO A 144 -0.74 0.31 -13.86
N ALA A 145 -0.48 1.61 -13.84
CA ALA A 145 -0.33 2.41 -12.63
C ALA A 145 -0.54 3.89 -12.95
N PHE A 146 -1.03 4.63 -11.99
CA PHE A 146 -1.18 6.09 -12.06
C PHE A 146 -1.30 6.71 -10.68
N ARG A 147 -1.01 7.99 -10.59
CA ARG A 147 -1.27 8.81 -9.41
C ARG A 147 -2.61 9.53 -9.54
N GLU A 148 -3.38 9.53 -8.47
CA GLU A 148 -4.61 10.31 -8.31
C GLU A 148 -4.57 11.01 -6.95
N GLY A 149 -4.31 12.32 -6.96
CA GLY A 149 -4.07 13.06 -5.72
C GLY A 149 -2.85 12.54 -4.94
N ASN A 150 -3.08 12.08 -3.73
CA ASN A 150 -2.06 11.45 -2.88
C ASN A 150 -2.08 9.90 -2.96
N HIS A 151 -2.93 9.31 -3.77
CA HIS A 151 -2.96 7.86 -3.98
C HIS A 151 -2.20 7.47 -5.25
N VAL A 152 -1.38 6.43 -5.17
CA VAL A 152 -0.75 5.77 -6.30
C VAL A 152 -1.35 4.39 -6.44
N TRP A 153 -2.10 4.19 -7.52
CA TRP A 153 -2.83 2.96 -7.81
C TRP A 153 -2.08 2.09 -8.81
N ALA A 154 -2.18 0.76 -8.66
CA ALA A 154 -1.70 -0.20 -9.66
C ALA A 154 -2.55 -1.48 -9.64
N ARG A 155 -2.56 -2.20 -10.77
CA ARG A 155 -3.47 -3.35 -10.96
C ARG A 155 -2.96 -4.63 -10.30
N VAL A 156 -1.80 -5.14 -10.75
CA VAL A 156 -1.32 -6.50 -10.43
C VAL A 156 0.21 -6.57 -10.49
N VAL A 157 0.77 -7.73 -10.16
CA VAL A 157 2.22 -8.02 -10.15
C VAL A 157 2.94 -7.57 -11.44
N ALA A 158 2.34 -7.79 -12.62
CA ALA A 158 2.94 -7.39 -13.89
C ALA A 158 3.17 -5.88 -14.01
N ASP A 159 2.44 -5.08 -13.25
CA ASP A 159 2.48 -3.62 -13.28
C ASP A 159 3.43 -3.02 -12.22
N ILE A 160 4.09 -3.83 -11.40
CA ILE A 160 5.01 -3.36 -10.35
C ILE A 160 6.06 -2.37 -10.89
N PRO A 161 6.67 -2.55 -12.08
CA PRO A 161 7.60 -1.56 -12.59
C PRO A 161 6.99 -0.17 -12.80
N ALA A 162 5.75 -0.10 -13.29
CA ALA A 162 5.01 1.15 -13.44
C ALA A 162 4.65 1.73 -12.07
N PHE A 163 4.14 0.89 -11.16
CA PHE A 163 3.84 1.28 -9.78
C PHE A 163 5.04 1.89 -9.06
N CYS A 164 6.21 1.27 -9.17
CA CYS A 164 7.43 1.77 -8.56
C CYS A 164 7.87 3.12 -9.13
N ARG A 165 7.70 3.36 -10.45
CA ARG A 165 7.98 4.68 -11.04
C ARG A 165 7.07 5.76 -10.48
N GLU A 166 5.75 5.50 -10.49
CA GLU A 166 4.75 6.44 -9.95
C GLU A 166 4.99 6.75 -8.47
N LEU A 167 5.34 5.72 -7.67
CA LEU A 167 5.68 5.90 -6.25
C LEU A 167 6.89 6.83 -6.08
N VAL A 168 7.99 6.56 -6.78
CA VAL A 168 9.21 7.37 -6.65
C VAL A 168 8.97 8.80 -7.10
N GLU A 169 8.20 9.02 -8.17
CA GLU A 169 7.85 10.36 -8.63
C GLU A 169 6.98 11.10 -7.63
N ALA A 170 5.91 10.45 -7.14
CA ALA A 170 5.02 11.05 -6.14
C ALA A 170 5.73 11.39 -4.82
N LEU A 171 6.72 10.58 -4.44
CA LEU A 171 7.46 10.76 -3.19
C LEU A 171 8.63 11.75 -3.30
N ALA A 172 9.09 12.05 -4.50
CA ALA A 172 10.21 12.95 -4.73
C ALA A 172 9.81 14.43 -4.89
N GLU A 173 8.52 14.70 -5.00
CA GLU A 173 7.96 16.05 -4.97
C GLU A 173 8.02 16.66 -3.56
#